data_fb0ec20b16706cd209ec7ba80c288bf2
#
_entry.id   fb0ec20b16706cd209ec7ba80c288bf2
#
_cell.length_a   1.000
_cell.length_b   1.000
_cell.length_c   1.000
_cell.angle_alpha   90.00
_cell.angle_beta   90.00
_cell.angle_gamma   90.00
#
_symmetry.space_group_name_H-M   'P 1'
#
loop_
_entity.id
_entity.type
_entity.pdbx_description
1 polymer ?
#
loop_
_entity_poly.entity_id
_entity_poly.type
_entity_poly.pdbx_seq_one_letter_code
_entity_poly.pdbx_strand_id
1 'polypeptide(L)'
;MRKLEKRQILKNVGSSWSALGINVLVGIFLSPFILHHLGDAAFGIWVLIFSVTGYYGLFDLGIRSSIIRYVSKYTATGDHEKLTQFVNTALFSYTCIGAVSMVLTALLSSSVEHVFKIPPDMHAQARVLLLMVGASVSLGFPLGVFGGMLEGLQRFYILNWTSIGATLARAALIVYFLHRGYGLITVALLTVGLPIISSILRGIIVFRLCPTPLGLQHVDRASFRHMANYGGTTFLVLVASRLRFRTDELVLGTMMSTVAVTWFNIGARIVDYAQEFVSSLAQVFVPMSSQSEATGDLERVRKIYIAGNRVCAFLIFPITAVLILLGKHIIRIWVGARYVPHSYPVLVVMIIPFAFMLAQAASTRVLFGLGTHQTMAAVTVIEGIANLILSIALVPPLGIVGDALGTAIPLSFTCLVFLPQHMKKRIGVPVRTFLREAYTLPILLTLPLVAALWFANRVFYPRNLIQLTLETLVVSSVYGVGLLWAYRTNRAFHVAEIAGLSRPARPEEPPQAVVAVEYQGEQ
;
A
#
# COMPACT_ATOMS: atom_id res chain seq x y z
N MET A 1 31.38 -9.91 -9.20
CA MET A 1 29.92 -9.79 -9.44
C MET A 1 29.06 -10.00 -8.18
N ARG A 2 29.03 -11.17 -7.51
CA ARG A 2 28.17 -11.42 -6.32
C ARG A 2 28.24 -10.40 -5.15
N LYS A 3 29.40 -9.78 -4.85
CA LYS A 3 29.53 -8.78 -3.76
C LYS A 3 28.93 -7.42 -4.12
N LEU A 4 29.01 -7.01 -5.38
CA LEU A 4 28.42 -5.75 -5.87
C LEU A 4 26.89 -5.84 -5.92
N GLU A 5 26.33 -6.99 -6.32
CA GLU A 5 24.88 -7.26 -6.31
C GLU A 5 24.30 -7.22 -4.88
N LYS A 6 24.97 -7.88 -3.91
CA LYS A 6 24.52 -7.85 -2.50
C LYS A 6 24.51 -6.43 -1.92
N ARG A 7 25.52 -5.61 -2.21
CA ARG A 7 25.59 -4.21 -1.74
C ARG A 7 24.47 -3.36 -2.35
N GLN A 8 24.13 -3.60 -3.61
CA GLN A 8 23.03 -2.89 -4.29
C GLN A 8 21.66 -3.30 -3.74
N ILE A 9 21.44 -4.59 -3.51
CA ILE A 9 20.22 -5.10 -2.89
C ILE A 9 20.04 -4.47 -1.49
N LEU A 10 21.07 -4.47 -0.65
CA LEU A 10 21.00 -3.84 0.68
C LEU A 10 20.69 -2.35 0.62
N LYS A 11 21.31 -1.61 -0.34
CA LYS A 11 20.99 -0.19 -0.56
C LYS A 11 19.54 0.01 -1.00
N ASN A 12 19.03 -0.82 -1.90
CA ASN A 12 17.67 -0.73 -2.40
C ASN A 12 16.66 -1.02 -1.28
N VAL A 13 16.86 -2.11 -0.53
CA VAL A 13 15.97 -2.48 0.59
C VAL A 13 16.02 -1.42 1.69
N GLY A 14 17.21 -1.04 2.14
CA GLY A 14 17.38 -0.03 3.19
C GLY A 14 16.74 1.31 2.81
N SER A 15 16.96 1.78 1.58
CA SER A 15 16.35 3.03 1.10
C SER A 15 14.82 2.95 0.99
N SER A 16 14.26 1.78 0.63
CA SER A 16 12.80 1.59 0.54
C SER A 16 12.15 1.64 1.92
N TRP A 17 12.74 0.99 2.92
CA TRP A 17 12.27 1.06 4.31
C TRP A 17 12.42 2.46 4.90
N SER A 18 13.53 3.15 4.60
CA SER A 18 13.73 4.55 5.02
C SER A 18 12.68 5.47 4.39
N ALA A 19 12.38 5.30 3.10
CA ALA A 19 11.36 6.09 2.41
C ALA A 19 9.97 5.86 3.01
N LEU A 20 9.60 4.60 3.28
CA LEU A 20 8.34 4.26 3.94
C LEU A 20 8.26 4.92 5.33
N GLY A 21 9.28 4.73 6.17
CA GLY A 21 9.30 5.30 7.52
C GLY A 21 9.19 6.82 7.51
N ILE A 22 9.95 7.51 6.66
CA ILE A 22 9.91 8.97 6.54
C ILE A 22 8.54 9.46 6.04
N ASN A 23 7.95 8.79 5.04
CA ASN A 23 6.62 9.16 4.54
C ASN A 23 5.54 9.02 5.62
N VAL A 24 5.54 7.92 6.38
CA VAL A 24 4.60 7.70 7.48
C VAL A 24 4.80 8.75 8.59
N LEU A 25 6.04 8.97 9.02
CA LEU A 25 6.35 9.96 10.06
C LEU A 25 5.93 11.37 9.62
N VAL A 26 6.33 11.79 8.42
CA VAL A 26 5.91 13.09 7.87
C VAL A 26 4.39 13.18 7.78
N GLY A 27 3.70 12.12 7.34
CA GLY A 27 2.24 12.09 7.26
C GLY A 27 1.57 12.25 8.63
N ILE A 28 2.07 11.57 9.66
CA ILE A 28 1.54 11.65 11.03
C ILE A 28 1.65 13.07 11.60
N PHE A 29 2.76 13.76 11.37
CA PHE A 29 2.96 15.11 11.91
C PHE A 29 2.39 16.21 11.01
N LEU A 30 2.47 16.06 9.69
CA LEU A 30 2.06 17.10 8.75
C LEU A 30 0.54 17.18 8.61
N SER A 31 -0.19 16.04 8.65
CA SER A 31 -1.64 16.03 8.47
C SER A 31 -2.39 16.86 9.53
N PRO A 32 -2.17 16.70 10.85
CA PRO A 32 -2.82 17.55 11.84
C PRO A 32 -2.37 19.03 11.73
N PHE A 33 -1.12 19.25 11.39
CA PHE A 33 -0.60 20.61 11.22
C PHE A 33 -1.33 21.35 10.09
N ILE A 34 -1.49 20.71 8.92
CA ILE A 34 -2.26 21.27 7.80
C ILE A 34 -3.72 21.48 8.20
N LEU A 35 -4.35 20.48 8.85
CA LEU A 35 -5.74 20.55 9.28
C LEU A 35 -6.01 21.72 10.22
N HIS A 36 -5.14 21.95 11.21
CA HIS A 36 -5.29 23.05 12.16
C HIS A 36 -5.14 24.43 11.52
N HIS A 37 -4.27 24.58 10.51
CA HIS A 37 -4.05 25.86 9.83
C HIS A 37 -5.09 26.14 8.75
N LEU A 38 -5.55 25.14 8.02
CA LEU A 38 -6.50 25.31 6.91
C LEU A 38 -7.97 25.25 7.37
N GLY A 39 -8.25 24.53 8.46
CA GLY A 39 -9.61 24.21 8.91
C GLY A 39 -10.26 23.05 8.14
N ASP A 40 -11.43 22.61 8.63
CA ASP A 40 -12.07 21.37 8.20
C ASP A 40 -12.53 21.40 6.74
N ALA A 41 -13.14 22.50 6.30
CA ALA A 41 -13.67 22.61 4.94
C ALA A 41 -12.55 22.58 3.88
N ALA A 42 -11.48 23.37 4.09
CA ALA A 42 -10.35 23.42 3.16
C ALA A 42 -9.56 22.12 3.14
N PHE A 43 -9.38 21.46 4.31
CA PHE A 43 -8.75 20.15 4.37
C PHE A 43 -9.60 19.08 3.67
N GLY A 44 -10.94 19.14 3.82
CA GLY A 44 -11.87 18.25 3.12
C GLY A 44 -11.82 18.45 1.60
N ILE A 45 -11.76 19.71 1.11
CA ILE A 45 -11.57 20.00 -0.32
C ILE A 45 -10.23 19.41 -0.80
N TRP A 46 -9.17 19.57 -0.02
CA TRP A 46 -7.87 18.96 -0.30
C TRP A 46 -7.95 17.45 -0.49
N VAL A 47 -8.52 16.72 0.49
CA VAL A 47 -8.69 15.27 0.44
C VAL A 47 -9.53 14.85 -0.76
N LEU A 48 -10.66 15.53 -0.98
CA LEU A 48 -11.59 15.26 -2.08
C LEU A 48 -10.91 15.39 -3.45
N ILE A 49 -10.20 16.49 -3.69
CA ILE A 49 -9.52 16.73 -4.96
C ILE A 49 -8.43 15.68 -5.22
N PHE A 50 -7.66 15.29 -4.18
CA PHE A 50 -6.69 14.21 -4.31
C PHE A 50 -7.34 12.85 -4.55
N SER A 51 -8.53 12.60 -4.02
CA SER A 51 -9.29 11.38 -4.30
C SER A 51 -9.78 11.35 -5.76
N VAL A 52 -10.36 12.44 -6.25
CA VAL A 52 -10.77 12.58 -7.67
C VAL A 52 -9.58 12.34 -8.61
N THR A 53 -8.49 13.08 -8.40
CA THR A 53 -7.30 12.99 -9.25
C THR A 53 -6.55 11.67 -9.07
N GLY A 54 -6.74 11.00 -7.95
CA GLY A 54 -6.24 9.65 -7.71
C GLY A 54 -6.75 8.62 -8.73
N TYR A 55 -7.96 8.81 -9.27
CA TYR A 55 -8.49 7.96 -10.34
C TYR A 55 -7.75 8.11 -11.67
N TYR A 56 -7.04 9.21 -11.90
CA TYR A 56 -6.21 9.37 -13.11
C TYR A 56 -5.09 8.34 -13.18
N GLY A 57 -4.68 7.75 -12.04
CA GLY A 57 -3.78 6.59 -12.05
C GLY A 57 -4.29 5.38 -12.84
N LEU A 58 -5.60 5.31 -13.17
CA LEU A 58 -6.16 4.30 -14.07
C LEU A 58 -5.68 4.49 -15.51
N PHE A 59 -5.38 5.71 -15.91
CA PHE A 59 -4.85 6.01 -17.25
C PHE A 59 -3.39 5.55 -17.45
N ASP A 60 -2.72 5.07 -16.38
CA ASP A 60 -1.43 4.38 -16.53
C ASP A 60 -1.51 3.15 -17.43
N LEU A 61 -2.67 2.50 -17.50
CA LEU A 61 -2.95 1.33 -18.35
C LEU A 61 -1.87 0.22 -18.25
N GLY A 62 -1.11 0.18 -17.14
CA GLY A 62 -0.01 -0.77 -16.94
C GLY A 62 1.28 -0.47 -17.71
N ILE A 63 1.39 0.71 -18.32
CA ILE A 63 2.57 1.15 -19.07
C ILE A 63 3.81 1.16 -18.18
N ARG A 64 3.70 1.60 -16.91
CA ARG A 64 4.81 1.59 -15.96
C ARG A 64 5.42 0.20 -15.77
N SER A 65 4.58 -0.82 -15.60
CA SER A 65 5.05 -2.21 -15.46
C SER A 65 5.76 -2.70 -16.71
N SER A 66 5.29 -2.26 -17.89
CA SER A 66 5.93 -2.55 -19.17
C SER A 66 7.29 -1.86 -19.27
N ILE A 67 7.42 -0.59 -18.85
CA ILE A 67 8.69 0.16 -18.83
C ILE A 67 9.72 -0.60 -17.97
N ILE A 68 9.37 -0.98 -16.74
CA ILE A 68 10.28 -1.71 -15.84
C ILE A 68 10.80 -2.99 -16.52
N ARG A 69 9.89 -3.77 -17.11
CA ARG A 69 10.22 -5.04 -17.76
C ARG A 69 11.12 -4.88 -18.97
N TYR A 70 10.72 -4.01 -19.91
CA TYR A 70 11.42 -3.90 -21.19
C TYR A 70 12.72 -3.11 -21.08
N VAL A 71 12.81 -2.10 -20.23
CA VAL A 71 14.07 -1.43 -19.90
C VAL A 71 15.06 -2.43 -19.32
N SER A 72 14.65 -3.24 -18.35
CA SER A 72 15.51 -4.29 -17.79
C SER A 72 15.95 -5.30 -18.84
N LYS A 73 15.04 -5.74 -19.73
CA LYS A 73 15.34 -6.68 -20.82
C LYS A 73 16.36 -6.11 -21.80
N TYR A 74 16.07 -4.94 -22.38
CA TYR A 74 16.91 -4.36 -23.44
C TYR A 74 18.26 -3.89 -22.90
N THR A 75 18.34 -3.43 -21.66
CA THR A 75 19.61 -3.14 -21.00
C THR A 75 20.45 -4.41 -20.80
N ALA A 76 19.82 -5.53 -20.40
CA ALA A 76 20.52 -6.79 -20.20
C ALA A 76 21.02 -7.43 -21.52
N THR A 77 20.29 -7.23 -22.62
CA THR A 77 20.67 -7.72 -23.96
C THR A 77 21.58 -6.77 -24.72
N GLY A 78 21.82 -5.54 -24.22
CA GLY A 78 22.60 -4.51 -24.93
C GLY A 78 21.90 -3.93 -26.16
N ASP A 79 20.59 -4.11 -26.33
CA ASP A 79 19.81 -3.65 -27.47
C ASP A 79 19.39 -2.19 -27.28
N HIS A 80 20.34 -1.28 -27.56
CA HIS A 80 20.13 0.16 -27.36
C HIS A 80 19.10 0.76 -28.32
N GLU A 81 18.94 0.19 -29.52
CA GLU A 81 17.96 0.65 -30.49
C GLU A 81 16.54 0.42 -30.00
N LYS A 82 16.23 -0.84 -29.62
CA LYS A 82 14.90 -1.17 -29.04
C LYS A 82 14.64 -0.46 -27.71
N LEU A 83 15.67 -0.23 -26.90
CA LEU A 83 15.54 0.56 -25.69
C LEU A 83 15.10 1.99 -26.02
N THR A 84 15.76 2.63 -26.99
CA THR A 84 15.43 3.98 -27.46
C THR A 84 14.01 4.06 -28.02
N GLN A 85 13.65 3.12 -28.91
CA GLN A 85 12.29 3.04 -29.47
C GLN A 85 11.24 2.88 -28.37
N PHE A 86 11.46 1.98 -27.43
CA PHE A 86 10.53 1.70 -26.34
C PHE A 86 10.35 2.90 -25.40
N VAL A 87 11.43 3.56 -24.99
CA VAL A 87 11.39 4.73 -24.11
C VAL A 87 10.68 5.91 -24.79
N ASN A 88 10.97 6.20 -26.07
CA ASN A 88 10.29 7.26 -26.82
C ASN A 88 8.81 6.97 -27.03
N THR A 89 8.44 5.71 -27.30
CA THR A 89 7.04 5.30 -27.42
C THR A 89 6.30 5.44 -26.08
N ALA A 90 6.94 5.09 -24.97
CA ALA A 90 6.38 5.28 -23.64
C ALA A 90 6.19 6.77 -23.28
N LEU A 91 7.18 7.61 -23.58
CA LEU A 91 7.09 9.07 -23.41
C LEU A 91 5.95 9.67 -24.23
N PHE A 92 5.85 9.30 -25.50
CA PHE A 92 4.77 9.75 -26.39
C PHE A 92 3.39 9.32 -25.85
N SER A 93 3.24 8.03 -25.52
CA SER A 93 1.99 7.49 -24.99
C SER A 93 1.55 8.20 -23.70
N TYR A 94 2.47 8.39 -22.77
CA TYR A 94 2.18 9.10 -21.54
C TYR A 94 1.94 10.60 -21.73
N THR A 95 2.56 11.23 -22.72
CA THR A 95 2.25 12.63 -23.06
C THR A 95 0.82 12.75 -23.60
N CYS A 96 0.37 11.83 -24.45
CA CYS A 96 -1.02 11.79 -24.91
C CYS A 96 -2.00 11.56 -23.74
N ILE A 97 -1.71 10.61 -22.85
CA ILE A 97 -2.50 10.34 -21.66
C ILE A 97 -2.56 11.58 -20.75
N GLY A 98 -1.43 12.25 -20.53
CA GLY A 98 -1.35 13.48 -19.77
C GLY A 98 -2.20 14.59 -20.38
N ALA A 99 -2.16 14.78 -21.71
CA ALA A 99 -3.00 15.74 -22.40
C ALA A 99 -4.49 15.45 -22.22
N VAL A 100 -4.92 14.19 -22.40
CA VAL A 100 -6.30 13.75 -22.15
C VAL A 100 -6.70 14.00 -20.70
N SER A 101 -5.84 13.65 -19.74
CA SER A 101 -6.09 13.89 -18.32
C SER A 101 -6.24 15.38 -17.99
N MET A 102 -5.47 16.25 -18.65
CA MET A 102 -5.61 17.71 -18.47
C MET A 102 -6.91 18.26 -19.03
N VAL A 103 -7.34 17.79 -20.21
CA VAL A 103 -8.64 18.15 -20.79
C VAL A 103 -9.77 17.72 -19.85
N LEU A 104 -9.75 16.48 -19.36
CA LEU A 104 -10.73 16.01 -18.38
C LEU A 104 -10.73 16.84 -17.10
N THR A 105 -9.55 17.23 -16.62
CA THR A 105 -9.43 18.12 -15.45
C THR A 105 -10.07 19.48 -15.71
N ALA A 106 -9.85 20.08 -16.87
CA ALA A 106 -10.43 21.35 -17.24
C ALA A 106 -11.97 21.26 -17.30
N LEU A 107 -12.52 20.20 -17.88
CA LEU A 107 -13.95 19.94 -17.92
C LEU A 107 -14.54 19.73 -16.51
N LEU A 108 -13.88 18.93 -15.66
CA LEU A 108 -14.32 18.70 -14.30
C LEU A 108 -14.23 19.96 -13.44
N SER A 109 -13.22 20.81 -13.67
CA SER A 109 -13.03 22.04 -12.88
C SER A 109 -14.16 23.04 -13.06
N SER A 110 -14.80 23.07 -14.25
CA SER A 110 -15.95 23.92 -14.51
C SER A 110 -17.25 23.44 -13.83
N SER A 111 -17.27 22.18 -13.39
CA SER A 111 -18.48 21.55 -12.82
C SER A 111 -18.27 21.08 -11.36
N VAL A 112 -17.11 21.30 -10.78
CA VAL A 112 -16.75 20.75 -9.46
C VAL A 112 -17.72 21.13 -8.35
N GLU A 113 -18.23 22.35 -8.38
CA GLU A 113 -19.19 22.91 -7.41
C GLU A 113 -20.62 22.37 -7.60
N HIS A 114 -20.96 21.87 -8.79
CA HIS A 114 -22.26 21.23 -9.06
C HIS A 114 -22.25 19.76 -8.65
N VAL A 115 -21.09 19.13 -8.69
CA VAL A 115 -20.93 17.70 -8.33
C VAL A 115 -20.74 17.53 -6.83
N PHE A 116 -19.94 18.39 -6.19
CA PHE A 116 -19.57 18.27 -4.79
C PHE A 116 -20.14 19.42 -3.96
N LYS A 117 -20.57 19.10 -2.75
CA LYS A 117 -21.10 20.08 -1.79
C LYS A 117 -19.95 20.88 -1.16
N ILE A 118 -19.38 21.82 -1.92
CA ILE A 118 -18.32 22.71 -1.51
C ILE A 118 -18.93 24.03 -1.03
N PRO A 119 -18.45 24.65 0.06
CA PRO A 119 -18.89 25.98 0.49
C PRO A 119 -18.73 27.03 -0.64
N PRO A 120 -19.70 27.95 -0.85
CA PRO A 120 -19.66 28.90 -1.95
C PRO A 120 -18.43 29.83 -1.97
N ASP A 121 -17.94 30.21 -0.80
CA ASP A 121 -16.74 31.02 -0.61
C ASP A 121 -15.43 30.31 -1.02
N MET A 122 -15.48 28.98 -1.19
CA MET A 122 -14.34 28.15 -1.56
C MET A 122 -14.39 27.60 -3.00
N HIS A 123 -15.41 27.90 -3.80
CA HIS A 123 -15.55 27.39 -5.16
C HIS A 123 -14.34 27.76 -6.04
N ALA A 124 -13.89 29.01 -6.00
CA ALA A 124 -12.71 29.44 -6.77
C ALA A 124 -11.44 28.70 -6.35
N GLN A 125 -11.24 28.51 -5.04
CA GLN A 125 -10.09 27.77 -4.51
C GLN A 125 -10.13 26.29 -4.92
N ALA A 126 -11.30 25.66 -4.88
CA ALA A 126 -11.47 24.27 -5.29
C ALA A 126 -11.19 24.05 -6.78
N ARG A 127 -11.65 24.97 -7.65
CA ARG A 127 -11.34 24.94 -9.09
C ARG A 127 -9.83 25.05 -9.34
N VAL A 128 -9.18 26.05 -8.74
CA VAL A 128 -7.73 26.27 -8.87
C VAL A 128 -6.97 25.04 -8.35
N LEU A 129 -7.36 24.50 -7.20
CA LEU A 129 -6.75 23.31 -6.62
C LEU A 129 -6.87 22.12 -7.57
N LEU A 130 -8.06 21.87 -8.12
CA LEU A 130 -8.30 20.77 -9.07
C LEU A 130 -7.43 20.92 -10.33
N LEU A 131 -7.34 22.15 -10.88
CA LEU A 131 -6.47 22.42 -12.03
C LEU A 131 -5.00 22.19 -11.71
N MET A 132 -4.51 22.65 -10.56
CA MET A 132 -3.12 22.47 -10.13
C MET A 132 -2.77 20.98 -9.93
N VAL A 133 -3.62 20.25 -9.22
CA VAL A 133 -3.39 18.81 -8.96
C VAL A 133 -3.53 18.02 -10.25
N GLY A 134 -4.53 18.31 -11.07
CA GLY A 134 -4.70 17.68 -12.37
C GLY A 134 -3.54 17.93 -13.33
N ALA A 135 -3.05 19.17 -13.40
CA ALA A 135 -1.84 19.49 -14.17
C ALA A 135 -0.61 18.73 -13.68
N SER A 136 -0.45 18.62 -12.36
CA SER A 136 0.64 17.84 -11.78
C SER A 136 0.56 16.36 -12.16
N VAL A 137 -0.61 15.76 -12.10
CA VAL A 137 -0.80 14.36 -12.50
C VAL A 137 -0.56 14.19 -14.00
N SER A 138 -1.06 15.12 -14.81
CA SER A 138 -0.88 15.13 -16.28
C SER A 138 0.60 15.21 -16.67
N LEU A 139 1.37 16.07 -16.04
CA LEU A 139 2.83 16.16 -16.20
C LEU A 139 3.55 14.96 -15.57
N GLY A 140 2.97 14.39 -14.54
CA GLY A 140 3.49 13.21 -13.85
C GLY A 140 3.55 11.97 -14.73
N PHE A 141 2.68 11.82 -15.73
CA PHE A 141 2.72 10.70 -16.66
C PHE A 141 4.03 10.65 -17.47
N PRO A 142 4.39 11.62 -18.31
CA PRO A 142 5.63 11.55 -19.06
C PRO A 142 6.87 11.53 -18.15
N LEU A 143 6.86 12.30 -17.07
CA LEU A 143 7.97 12.29 -16.10
C LEU A 143 8.10 10.96 -15.34
N GLY A 144 7.02 10.20 -15.24
CA GLY A 144 6.98 8.86 -14.63
C GLY A 144 7.81 7.82 -15.38
N VAL A 145 8.06 8.01 -16.69
CA VAL A 145 8.94 7.14 -17.50
C VAL A 145 10.31 7.03 -16.86
N PHE A 146 10.88 8.13 -16.40
CA PHE A 146 12.22 8.16 -15.80
C PHE A 146 12.27 7.39 -14.47
N GLY A 147 11.18 7.43 -13.69
CA GLY A 147 11.05 6.57 -12.52
C GLY A 147 11.03 5.09 -12.88
N GLY A 148 10.24 4.71 -13.87
CA GLY A 148 10.18 3.34 -14.41
C GLY A 148 11.51 2.86 -14.99
N MET A 149 12.27 3.74 -15.64
CA MET A 149 13.63 3.43 -16.11
C MET A 149 14.59 3.15 -14.95
N LEU A 150 14.57 3.95 -13.88
CA LEU A 150 15.39 3.70 -12.67
C LEU A 150 15.04 2.36 -12.02
N GLU A 151 13.76 2.01 -11.97
CA GLU A 151 13.31 0.69 -11.47
C GLU A 151 13.80 -0.44 -12.38
N GLY A 152 13.68 -0.30 -13.71
CA GLY A 152 14.17 -1.26 -14.69
C GLY A 152 15.68 -1.44 -14.65
N LEU A 153 16.43 -0.39 -14.36
CA LEU A 153 17.87 -0.40 -14.12
C LEU A 153 18.26 -0.87 -12.70
N GLN A 154 17.29 -1.28 -11.89
CA GLN A 154 17.46 -1.69 -10.49
C GLN A 154 18.11 -0.62 -9.58
N ARG A 155 17.92 0.66 -9.89
CA ARG A 155 18.45 1.81 -9.15
C ARG A 155 17.41 2.39 -8.19
N PHE A 156 16.69 1.53 -7.45
CA PHE A 156 15.65 1.93 -6.50
C PHE A 156 16.14 2.93 -5.44
N TYR A 157 17.39 2.85 -5.03
CA TYR A 157 17.95 3.80 -4.07
C TYR A 157 17.93 5.25 -4.57
N ILE A 158 18.12 5.50 -5.88
CA ILE A 158 18.03 6.85 -6.45
C ILE A 158 16.59 7.35 -6.37
N LEU A 159 15.63 6.50 -6.77
CA LEU A 159 14.21 6.81 -6.69
C LEU A 159 13.79 7.16 -5.25
N ASN A 160 14.22 6.36 -4.28
CA ASN A 160 13.88 6.53 -2.88
C ASN A 160 14.49 7.79 -2.28
N TRP A 161 15.79 8.04 -2.50
CA TRP A 161 16.45 9.24 -1.96
C TRP A 161 15.91 10.54 -2.55
N THR A 162 15.60 10.57 -3.86
CA THR A 162 14.95 11.74 -4.48
C THR A 162 13.52 11.95 -3.94
N SER A 163 12.79 10.86 -3.64
CA SER A 163 11.47 10.94 -3.00
C SER A 163 11.56 11.44 -1.55
N ILE A 164 12.54 10.94 -0.78
CA ILE A 164 12.78 11.37 0.61
C ILE A 164 13.08 12.87 0.63
N GLY A 165 14.02 13.32 -0.22
CA GLY A 165 14.37 14.74 -0.31
C GLY A 165 13.16 15.61 -0.64
N ALA A 166 12.34 15.23 -1.62
CA ALA A 166 11.12 15.95 -1.98
C ALA A 166 10.10 15.95 -0.83
N THR A 167 9.93 14.83 -0.11
CA THR A 167 9.01 14.72 1.03
C THR A 167 9.43 15.61 2.19
N LEU A 168 10.70 15.61 2.56
CA LEU A 168 11.23 16.45 3.65
C LEU A 168 11.19 17.94 3.29
N ALA A 169 11.61 18.30 2.06
CA ALA A 169 11.53 19.66 1.57
C ALA A 169 10.07 20.17 1.55
N ARG A 170 9.14 19.34 1.06
CA ARG A 170 7.71 19.65 1.08
C ARG A 170 7.21 19.89 2.50
N ALA A 171 7.53 19.01 3.44
CA ALA A 171 7.08 19.14 4.83
C ALA A 171 7.62 20.43 5.45
N ALA A 172 8.92 20.72 5.30
CA ALA A 172 9.55 21.92 5.83
C ALA A 172 8.95 23.21 5.23
N LEU A 173 8.75 23.23 3.90
CA LEU A 173 8.17 24.40 3.22
C LEU A 173 6.69 24.58 3.58
N ILE A 174 5.90 23.52 3.68
CA ILE A 174 4.49 23.63 4.12
C ILE A 174 4.44 24.22 5.53
N VAL A 175 5.25 23.72 6.46
CA VAL A 175 5.31 24.26 7.82
C VAL A 175 5.70 25.74 7.81
N TYR A 176 6.74 26.09 7.06
CA TYR A 176 7.20 27.48 6.95
C TYR A 176 6.13 28.42 6.40
N PHE A 177 5.49 28.06 5.26
CA PHE A 177 4.52 28.94 4.61
C PHE A 177 3.20 29.02 5.39
N LEU A 178 2.72 27.94 5.99
CA LEU A 178 1.52 27.97 6.83
C LEU A 178 1.71 28.83 8.08
N HIS A 179 2.89 28.80 8.72
CA HIS A 179 3.23 29.72 9.81
C HIS A 179 3.27 31.19 9.38
N ARG A 180 3.51 31.46 8.09
CA ARG A 180 3.44 32.81 7.50
C ARG A 180 2.03 33.25 7.11
N GLY A 181 1.00 32.41 7.38
CA GLY A 181 -0.40 32.70 7.07
C GLY A 181 -0.83 32.38 5.64
N TYR A 182 0.00 31.67 4.86
CA TYR A 182 -0.41 31.20 3.54
C TYR A 182 -1.42 30.04 3.67
N GLY A 183 -2.35 29.93 2.70
CA GLY A 183 -3.47 28.99 2.75
C GLY A 183 -3.32 27.77 1.84
N LEU A 184 -4.50 27.20 1.51
CA LEU A 184 -4.66 25.95 0.75
C LEU A 184 -3.90 25.94 -0.58
N ILE A 185 -3.91 27.03 -1.35
CA ILE A 185 -3.25 27.08 -2.66
C ILE A 185 -1.73 26.90 -2.55
N THR A 186 -1.11 27.47 -1.52
CA THR A 186 0.34 27.31 -1.28
C THR A 186 0.68 25.86 -0.89
N VAL A 187 -0.13 25.25 -0.02
CA VAL A 187 0.03 23.82 0.32
C VAL A 187 -0.11 22.97 -0.93
N ALA A 188 -1.06 23.29 -1.81
CA ALA A 188 -1.23 22.62 -3.09
C ALA A 188 0.03 22.77 -3.97
N LEU A 189 0.50 23.98 -4.19
CA LEU A 189 1.67 24.26 -5.01
C LEU A 189 2.90 23.45 -4.56
N LEU A 190 3.14 23.41 -3.27
CA LEU A 190 4.26 22.65 -2.70
C LEU A 190 4.08 21.14 -2.86
N THR A 191 2.83 20.66 -2.67
CA THR A 191 2.55 19.20 -2.76
C THR A 191 2.63 18.69 -4.18
N VAL A 192 2.27 19.49 -5.18
CA VAL A 192 2.36 19.09 -6.59
C VAL A 192 3.70 19.46 -7.22
N GLY A 193 4.32 20.56 -6.82
CA GLY A 193 5.54 21.08 -7.43
C GLY A 193 6.78 20.27 -7.04
N LEU A 194 6.96 19.94 -5.77
CA LEU A 194 8.17 19.23 -5.31
C LEU A 194 8.32 17.83 -5.95
N PRO A 195 7.26 17.00 -6.09
CA PRO A 195 7.34 15.75 -6.85
C PRO A 195 7.69 15.95 -8.33
N ILE A 196 7.21 17.02 -8.97
CA ILE A 196 7.58 17.34 -10.36
C ILE A 196 9.08 17.64 -10.44
N ILE A 197 9.60 18.50 -9.56
CA ILE A 197 11.04 18.83 -9.49
C ILE A 197 11.85 17.53 -9.26
N SER A 198 11.43 16.69 -8.33
CA SER A 198 12.06 15.39 -8.08
C SER A 198 12.06 14.49 -9.33
N SER A 199 10.98 14.50 -10.11
CA SER A 199 10.87 13.69 -11.32
C SER A 199 11.74 14.23 -12.48
N ILE A 200 11.86 15.54 -12.58
CA ILE A 200 12.82 16.18 -13.51
C ILE A 200 14.26 15.80 -13.14
N LEU A 201 14.61 15.88 -11.85
CA LEU A 201 15.93 15.47 -11.37
C LEU A 201 16.23 13.99 -11.71
N ARG A 202 15.23 13.10 -11.56
CA ARG A 202 15.35 11.69 -12.00
C ARG A 202 15.60 11.59 -13.49
N GLY A 203 14.92 12.38 -14.31
CA GLY A 203 15.16 12.45 -15.74
C GLY A 203 16.62 12.80 -16.06
N ILE A 204 17.15 13.86 -15.45
CA ILE A 204 18.55 14.27 -15.62
C ILE A 204 19.52 13.13 -15.23
N ILE A 205 19.26 12.45 -14.12
CA ILE A 205 20.09 11.33 -13.66
C ILE A 205 20.00 10.15 -14.63
N VAL A 206 18.81 9.82 -15.11
CA VAL A 206 18.59 8.72 -16.07
C VAL A 206 19.35 8.97 -17.37
N PHE A 207 19.28 10.18 -17.93
CA PHE A 207 20.01 10.51 -19.15
C PHE A 207 21.53 10.42 -19.00
N ARG A 208 22.07 10.64 -17.80
CA ARG A 208 23.50 10.42 -17.52
C ARG A 208 23.85 8.94 -17.38
N LEU A 209 22.94 8.12 -16.86
CA LEU A 209 23.15 6.68 -16.65
C LEU A 209 22.91 5.84 -17.91
N CYS A 210 21.95 6.24 -18.71
CA CYS A 210 21.49 5.55 -19.89
C CYS A 210 21.09 6.58 -20.96
N PRO A 211 22.08 7.12 -21.71
CA PRO A 211 21.82 8.11 -22.74
C PRO A 211 20.91 7.53 -23.82
N THR A 212 19.70 8.05 -23.92
CA THR A 212 18.71 7.64 -24.91
C THR A 212 18.33 8.88 -25.73
N PRO A 213 18.57 8.90 -27.07
CA PRO A 213 18.12 9.98 -27.93
C PRO A 213 16.60 10.14 -27.86
N LEU A 214 16.14 11.39 -27.71
CA LEU A 214 14.71 11.71 -27.70
C LEU A 214 14.30 12.19 -29.09
N GLY A 215 13.14 11.71 -29.55
CA GLY A 215 12.58 12.15 -30.83
C GLY A 215 11.38 11.31 -31.26
N LEU A 216 10.40 11.97 -31.89
CA LEU A 216 9.21 11.31 -32.42
C LEU A 216 9.52 10.26 -33.49
N GLN A 217 10.67 10.37 -34.17
CA GLN A 217 11.16 9.42 -35.15
C GLN A 217 11.44 8.02 -34.55
N HIS A 218 11.65 7.94 -33.27
CA HIS A 218 11.88 6.67 -32.54
C HIS A 218 10.62 6.03 -31.99
N VAL A 219 9.45 6.67 -32.20
CA VAL A 219 8.15 6.08 -31.77
C VAL A 219 7.82 4.90 -32.67
N ASP A 220 7.62 3.73 -32.04
CA ASP A 220 7.45 2.47 -32.76
C ASP A 220 6.12 1.78 -32.39
N ARG A 221 5.42 1.29 -33.41
CA ARG A 221 4.13 0.61 -33.26
C ARG A 221 4.26 -0.75 -32.54
N ALA A 222 5.36 -1.47 -32.72
CA ALA A 222 5.57 -2.74 -32.06
C ALA A 222 5.76 -2.54 -30.54
N SER A 223 6.52 -1.51 -30.15
CA SER A 223 6.68 -1.10 -28.76
C SER A 223 5.34 -0.72 -28.11
N PHE A 224 4.49 0.01 -28.81
CA PHE A 224 3.13 0.33 -28.34
C PHE A 224 2.29 -0.94 -28.14
N ARG A 225 2.31 -1.87 -29.09
CA ARG A 225 1.60 -3.16 -28.98
C ARG A 225 2.10 -3.99 -27.78
N HIS A 226 3.40 -3.98 -27.53
CA HIS A 226 3.99 -4.64 -26.35
C HIS A 226 3.50 -4.03 -25.05
N MET A 227 3.39 -2.71 -24.95
CA MET A 227 2.85 -2.02 -23.78
C MET A 227 1.37 -2.36 -23.57
N ALA A 228 0.56 -2.28 -24.62
CA ALA A 228 -0.87 -2.57 -24.56
C ALA A 228 -1.19 -4.02 -24.13
N ASN A 229 -0.48 -4.99 -24.71
CA ASN A 229 -0.66 -6.40 -24.39
C ASN A 229 -0.27 -6.74 -22.95
N TYR A 230 0.81 -6.15 -22.44
CA TYR A 230 1.26 -6.40 -21.07
C TYR A 230 0.45 -5.61 -20.03
N GLY A 231 0.01 -4.41 -20.39
CA GLY A 231 -0.68 -3.48 -19.49
C GLY A 231 -2.13 -3.89 -19.17
N GLY A 232 -2.83 -4.53 -20.12
CA GLY A 232 -4.27 -4.79 -20.00
C GLY A 232 -4.66 -5.60 -18.75
N THR A 233 -3.89 -6.61 -18.38
CA THR A 233 -4.16 -7.40 -17.16
C THR A 233 -3.91 -6.56 -15.90
N THR A 234 -2.87 -5.73 -15.90
CA THR A 234 -2.53 -4.85 -14.77
C THR A 234 -3.59 -3.76 -14.60
N PHE A 235 -4.16 -3.26 -15.68
CA PHE A 235 -5.23 -2.26 -15.66
C PHE A 235 -6.46 -2.73 -14.89
N LEU A 236 -6.94 -3.95 -15.12
CA LEU A 236 -8.09 -4.50 -14.38
C LEU A 236 -7.86 -4.54 -12.87
N VAL A 237 -6.64 -4.90 -12.45
CA VAL A 237 -6.27 -4.89 -11.03
C VAL A 237 -6.24 -3.47 -10.47
N LEU A 238 -5.76 -2.50 -11.24
CA LEU A 238 -5.77 -1.08 -10.84
C LEU A 238 -7.19 -0.53 -10.68
N VAL A 239 -8.08 -0.80 -11.64
CA VAL A 239 -9.51 -0.41 -11.56
C VAL A 239 -10.13 -0.97 -10.29
N ALA A 240 -9.97 -2.28 -10.06
CA ALA A 240 -10.49 -2.95 -8.88
C ALA A 240 -10.04 -2.29 -7.57
N SER A 241 -8.74 -2.00 -7.46
CA SER A 241 -8.17 -1.40 -6.24
C SER A 241 -8.64 0.04 -6.01
N ARG A 242 -8.84 0.82 -7.08
CA ARG A 242 -9.34 2.21 -6.95
C ARG A 242 -10.80 2.26 -6.53
N LEU A 243 -11.65 1.43 -7.14
CA LEU A 243 -13.06 1.31 -6.74
C LEU A 243 -13.22 0.90 -5.28
N ARG A 244 -12.32 0.04 -4.79
CA ARG A 244 -12.38 -0.46 -3.41
C ARG A 244 -11.98 0.58 -2.36
N PHE A 245 -10.97 1.42 -2.62
CA PHE A 245 -10.31 2.20 -1.57
C PHE A 245 -10.35 3.72 -1.76
N ARG A 246 -11.04 4.24 -2.76
CA ARG A 246 -11.04 5.68 -3.08
C ARG A 246 -12.40 6.23 -3.45
N THR A 247 -13.46 5.47 -3.22
CA THR A 247 -14.84 5.87 -3.55
C THR A 247 -15.49 6.64 -2.41
N ASP A 248 -15.10 6.34 -1.18
CA ASP A 248 -15.71 6.86 0.04
C ASP A 248 -15.69 8.40 0.11
N GLU A 249 -14.53 9.02 -0.16
CA GLU A 249 -14.43 10.48 -0.16
C GLU A 249 -15.30 11.14 -1.23
N LEU A 250 -15.52 10.47 -2.38
CA LEU A 250 -16.37 10.98 -3.44
C LEU A 250 -17.86 10.92 -3.04
N VAL A 251 -18.29 9.81 -2.45
CA VAL A 251 -19.66 9.64 -1.96
C VAL A 251 -19.96 10.68 -0.87
N LEU A 252 -19.07 10.85 0.09
CA LEU A 252 -19.26 11.84 1.15
C LEU A 252 -19.21 13.28 0.63
N GLY A 253 -18.35 13.57 -0.32
CA GLY A 253 -18.23 14.90 -0.94
C GLY A 253 -19.46 15.29 -1.76
N THR A 254 -20.11 14.31 -2.40
CA THR A 254 -21.33 14.52 -3.19
C THR A 254 -22.59 14.54 -2.33
N MET A 255 -22.71 13.62 -1.36
CA MET A 255 -23.94 13.43 -0.60
C MET A 255 -24.00 14.27 0.68
N MET A 256 -22.87 14.55 1.33
CA MET A 256 -22.82 15.26 2.62
C MET A 256 -22.15 16.63 2.52
N SER A 257 -20.82 16.69 2.76
CA SER A 257 -20.04 17.94 2.74
C SER A 257 -18.53 17.65 2.76
N THR A 258 -17.72 18.66 2.45
CA THR A 258 -16.26 18.59 2.59
C THR A 258 -15.79 18.40 4.03
N VAL A 259 -16.54 18.91 5.01
CA VAL A 259 -16.27 18.68 6.45
C VAL A 259 -16.47 17.21 6.80
N ALA A 260 -17.51 16.55 6.27
CA ALA A 260 -17.71 15.11 6.46
C ALA A 260 -16.56 14.28 5.88
N VAL A 261 -16.03 14.69 4.72
CA VAL A 261 -14.83 14.07 4.12
C VAL A 261 -13.64 14.19 5.09
N THR A 262 -13.45 15.33 5.73
CA THR A 262 -12.38 15.51 6.74
C THR A 262 -12.54 14.56 7.92
N TRP A 263 -13.74 14.48 8.49
CA TRP A 263 -14.01 13.61 9.64
C TRP A 263 -13.80 12.13 9.32
N PHE A 264 -14.25 11.69 8.16
CA PHE A 264 -14.04 10.34 7.67
C PHE A 264 -12.54 10.06 7.46
N ASN A 265 -11.84 10.96 6.75
CA ASN A 265 -10.44 10.79 6.41
C ASN A 265 -9.53 10.68 7.65
N ILE A 266 -9.83 11.39 8.75
CA ILE A 266 -9.09 11.27 10.01
C ILE A 266 -9.15 9.84 10.54
N GLY A 267 -10.33 9.23 10.59
CA GLY A 267 -10.50 7.84 11.05
C GLY A 267 -9.87 6.82 10.11
N ALA A 268 -10.13 6.95 8.81
CA ALA A 268 -9.62 6.09 7.76
C ALA A 268 -8.08 6.13 7.65
N ARG A 269 -7.48 7.31 7.82
CA ARG A 269 -6.02 7.50 7.71
C ARG A 269 -5.23 6.72 8.75
N ILE A 270 -5.77 6.57 9.96
CA ILE A 270 -5.16 5.74 11.00
C ILE A 270 -5.16 4.26 10.57
N VAL A 271 -6.26 3.79 9.96
CA VAL A 271 -6.35 2.43 9.41
C VAL A 271 -5.38 2.25 8.24
N ASP A 272 -5.23 3.25 7.36
CA ASP A 272 -4.27 3.24 6.27
C ASP A 272 -2.83 3.02 6.75
N TYR A 273 -2.41 3.69 7.83
CA TYR A 273 -1.07 3.49 8.40
C TYR A 273 -0.85 2.06 8.89
N ALA A 274 -1.85 1.45 9.54
CA ALA A 274 -1.78 0.05 9.93
C ALA A 274 -1.69 -0.87 8.70
N GLN A 275 -2.43 -0.57 7.64
CA GLN A 275 -2.40 -1.30 6.38
C GLN A 275 -1.04 -1.18 5.69
N GLU A 276 -0.47 0.01 5.58
CA GLU A 276 0.85 0.24 4.97
C GLU A 276 1.93 -0.58 5.69
N PHE A 277 1.90 -0.58 7.03
CA PHE A 277 2.86 -1.31 7.85
C PHE A 277 2.78 -2.83 7.62
N VAL A 278 1.62 -3.45 7.79
CA VAL A 278 1.45 -4.91 7.66
C VAL A 278 1.66 -5.37 6.21
N SER A 279 1.15 -4.61 5.24
CA SER A 279 1.28 -4.95 3.81
C SER A 279 2.73 -4.92 3.33
N SER A 280 3.55 -4.01 3.87
CA SER A 280 4.98 -3.93 3.52
C SER A 280 5.74 -5.19 3.94
N LEU A 281 5.42 -5.75 5.11
CA LEU A 281 6.00 -6.99 5.60
C LEU A 281 5.52 -8.21 4.81
N ALA A 282 4.24 -8.22 4.41
CA ALA A 282 3.67 -9.33 3.66
C ALA A 282 4.26 -9.49 2.23
N GLN A 283 4.91 -8.48 1.66
CA GLN A 283 5.54 -8.56 0.33
C GLN A 283 6.59 -9.66 0.21
N VAL A 284 7.24 -10.03 1.31
CA VAL A 284 8.25 -11.09 1.34
C VAL A 284 7.68 -12.46 0.91
N PHE A 285 6.39 -12.71 1.11
CA PHE A 285 5.76 -13.99 0.79
C PHE A 285 5.55 -14.22 -0.72
N VAL A 286 5.62 -13.18 -1.56
CA VAL A 286 5.49 -13.33 -3.04
C VAL A 286 6.64 -14.17 -3.60
N PRO A 287 7.92 -13.79 -3.46
CA PRO A 287 9.02 -14.56 -4.01
C PRO A 287 9.15 -15.96 -3.38
N MET A 288 8.83 -16.09 -2.09
CA MET A 288 8.86 -17.39 -1.42
C MET A 288 7.85 -18.38 -2.03
N SER A 289 6.64 -17.90 -2.32
CA SER A 289 5.58 -18.72 -2.91
C SER A 289 5.88 -19.08 -4.37
N SER A 290 6.42 -18.13 -5.16
CA SER A 290 6.81 -18.39 -6.55
C SER A 290 7.95 -19.42 -6.66
N GLN A 291 8.94 -19.38 -5.75
CA GLN A 291 10.00 -20.38 -5.70
C GLN A 291 9.46 -21.78 -5.37
N SER A 292 8.52 -21.86 -4.43
CA SER A 292 7.92 -23.14 -4.04
C SER A 292 7.02 -23.72 -5.13
N GLU A 293 6.30 -22.87 -5.85
CA GLU A 293 5.50 -23.28 -7.02
C GLU A 293 6.38 -23.82 -8.14
N ALA A 294 7.46 -23.10 -8.47
CA ALA A 294 8.39 -23.52 -9.52
C ALA A 294 9.06 -24.89 -9.25
N THR A 295 9.18 -25.29 -7.98
CA THR A 295 9.70 -26.61 -7.57
C THR A 295 8.60 -27.67 -7.36
N GLY A 296 7.32 -27.31 -7.53
CA GLY A 296 6.18 -28.20 -7.29
C GLY A 296 5.93 -28.53 -5.80
N ASP A 297 6.58 -27.80 -4.88
CA ASP A 297 6.50 -28.05 -3.43
C ASP A 297 5.25 -27.41 -2.81
N LEU A 298 4.10 -28.07 -2.99
CA LEU A 298 2.82 -27.63 -2.42
C LEU A 298 2.82 -27.64 -0.89
N GLU A 299 3.59 -28.54 -0.26
CA GLU A 299 3.70 -28.57 1.20
C GLU A 299 4.37 -27.29 1.74
N ARG A 300 5.40 -26.83 1.08
CA ARG A 300 6.04 -25.56 1.41
C ARG A 300 5.09 -24.38 1.18
N VAL A 301 4.29 -24.38 0.11
CA VAL A 301 3.25 -23.37 -0.12
C VAL A 301 2.22 -23.34 1.02
N ARG A 302 1.75 -24.51 1.50
CA ARG A 302 0.84 -24.61 2.65
C ARG A 302 1.45 -24.06 3.93
N LYS A 303 2.72 -24.38 4.21
CA LYS A 303 3.46 -23.83 5.35
C LYS A 303 3.59 -22.30 5.25
N ILE A 304 3.96 -21.77 4.08
CA ILE A 304 4.04 -20.31 3.83
C ILE A 304 2.67 -19.65 4.06
N TYR A 305 1.59 -20.28 3.57
CA TYR A 305 0.24 -19.77 3.76
C TYR A 305 -0.14 -19.66 5.24
N ILE A 306 0.03 -20.72 6.03
CA ILE A 306 -0.34 -20.74 7.44
C ILE A 306 0.57 -19.82 8.27
N ALA A 307 1.89 -19.98 8.16
CA ALA A 307 2.84 -19.23 8.98
C ALA A 307 2.91 -17.76 8.57
N GLY A 308 2.79 -17.44 7.27
CA GLY A 308 2.75 -16.06 6.79
C GLY A 308 1.54 -15.30 7.34
N ASN A 309 0.36 -15.91 7.32
CA ASN A 309 -0.84 -15.31 7.89
C ASN A 309 -0.78 -15.23 9.43
N ARG A 310 -0.16 -16.20 10.09
CA ARG A 310 0.11 -16.14 11.54
C ARG A 310 1.00 -14.95 11.90
N VAL A 311 2.05 -14.70 11.15
CA VAL A 311 2.93 -13.53 11.33
C VAL A 311 2.14 -12.22 11.13
N CYS A 312 1.34 -12.13 10.08
CA CYS A 312 0.47 -10.97 9.85
C CYS A 312 -0.54 -10.78 11.00
N ALA A 313 -1.12 -11.86 11.51
CA ALA A 313 -2.05 -11.83 12.63
C ALA A 313 -1.38 -11.37 13.95
N PHE A 314 -0.15 -11.82 14.22
CA PHE A 314 0.65 -11.34 15.35
C PHE A 314 0.90 -9.84 15.33
N LEU A 315 0.92 -9.23 14.15
CA LEU A 315 1.11 -7.79 14.00
C LEU A 315 -0.22 -7.04 14.10
N ILE A 316 -1.24 -7.46 13.36
CA ILE A 316 -2.45 -6.64 13.23
C ILE A 316 -3.39 -6.75 14.42
N PHE A 317 -3.52 -7.90 15.09
CA PHE A 317 -4.46 -8.03 16.22
C PHE A 317 -4.10 -7.12 17.40
N PRO A 318 -2.84 -7.03 17.88
CA PRO A 318 -2.49 -6.07 18.92
C PRO A 318 -2.66 -4.61 18.46
N ILE A 319 -2.32 -4.28 17.21
CA ILE A 319 -2.56 -2.94 16.65
C ILE A 319 -4.05 -2.62 16.68
N THR A 320 -4.91 -3.56 16.28
CA THR A 320 -6.36 -3.40 16.33
C THR A 320 -6.87 -3.18 17.76
N ALA A 321 -6.35 -3.93 18.73
CA ALA A 321 -6.70 -3.74 20.14
C ALA A 321 -6.34 -2.34 20.65
N VAL A 322 -5.13 -1.86 20.32
CA VAL A 322 -4.69 -0.50 20.66
C VAL A 322 -5.60 0.53 20.00
N LEU A 323 -5.89 0.39 18.70
CA LEU A 323 -6.70 1.37 17.96
C LEU A 323 -8.16 1.40 18.43
N ILE A 324 -8.74 0.28 18.82
CA ILE A 324 -10.10 0.25 19.39
C ILE A 324 -10.12 0.85 20.80
N LEU A 325 -9.18 0.49 21.68
CA LEU A 325 -9.23 0.90 23.08
C LEU A 325 -8.67 2.29 23.32
N LEU A 326 -7.58 2.66 22.65
CA LEU A 326 -6.94 3.98 22.79
C LEU A 326 -7.27 4.94 21.63
N GLY A 327 -8.06 4.55 20.64
CA GLY A 327 -8.34 5.34 19.45
C GLY A 327 -8.95 6.72 19.74
N LYS A 328 -9.78 6.84 20.79
CA LYS A 328 -10.31 8.13 21.25
C LYS A 328 -9.17 9.06 21.72
N HIS A 329 -8.21 8.54 22.46
CA HIS A 329 -7.06 9.29 22.95
C HIS A 329 -6.10 9.63 21.80
N ILE A 330 -5.88 8.67 20.87
CA ILE A 330 -5.08 8.88 19.67
C ILE A 330 -5.65 10.06 18.86
N ILE A 331 -6.94 10.03 18.50
CA ILE A 331 -7.57 11.10 17.69
C ILE A 331 -7.54 12.42 18.46
N ARG A 332 -7.87 12.42 19.77
CA ARG A 332 -7.85 13.63 20.59
C ARG A 332 -6.49 14.31 20.62
N ILE A 333 -5.42 13.54 20.83
CA ILE A 333 -4.05 14.06 20.92
C ILE A 333 -3.52 14.44 19.54
N TRP A 334 -3.88 13.68 18.51
CA TRP A 334 -3.37 13.84 17.15
C TRP A 334 -3.98 15.05 16.43
N VAL A 335 -5.32 15.16 16.43
CA VAL A 335 -6.04 16.21 15.67
C VAL A 335 -6.95 17.07 16.54
N GLY A 336 -7.29 16.65 17.76
CA GLY A 336 -8.10 17.43 18.70
C GLY A 336 -9.40 16.72 19.14
N ALA A 337 -9.91 17.11 20.31
CA ALA A 337 -11.07 16.47 20.93
C ALA A 337 -12.35 16.58 20.09
N ARG A 338 -12.53 17.66 19.32
CA ARG A 338 -13.72 17.91 18.50
C ARG A 338 -13.95 16.87 17.41
N TYR A 339 -12.90 16.16 16.97
CA TYR A 339 -13.00 15.14 15.95
C TYR A 339 -13.37 13.75 16.48
N VAL A 340 -13.19 13.51 17.78
CA VAL A 340 -13.44 12.20 18.40
C VAL A 340 -14.86 11.67 18.16
N PRO A 341 -15.96 12.45 18.34
CA PRO A 341 -17.32 11.94 18.15
C PRO A 341 -17.60 11.45 16.73
N HIS A 342 -16.94 12.04 15.73
CA HIS A 342 -17.19 11.76 14.31
C HIS A 342 -16.19 10.73 13.75
N SER A 343 -14.89 10.90 14.02
CA SER A 343 -13.83 10.10 13.38
C SER A 343 -13.58 8.77 14.12
N TYR A 344 -13.84 8.67 15.43
CA TYR A 344 -13.63 7.44 16.17
C TYR A 344 -14.58 6.30 15.76
N PRO A 345 -15.90 6.52 15.55
CA PRO A 345 -16.77 5.48 15.01
C PRO A 345 -16.31 4.96 13.65
N VAL A 346 -15.84 5.84 12.75
CA VAL A 346 -15.27 5.47 11.45
C VAL A 346 -14.05 4.56 11.65
N LEU A 347 -13.11 4.96 12.51
CA LEU A 347 -11.93 4.16 12.86
C LEU A 347 -12.33 2.75 13.30
N VAL A 348 -13.29 2.62 14.24
CA VAL A 348 -13.70 1.32 14.78
C VAL A 348 -14.38 0.46 13.73
N VAL A 349 -15.29 1.03 12.94
CA VAL A 349 -16.00 0.29 11.88
C VAL A 349 -15.04 -0.22 10.82
N MET A 350 -14.04 0.58 10.44
CA MET A 350 -13.08 0.19 9.41
C MET A 350 -12.01 -0.77 9.94
N ILE A 351 -11.45 -0.56 11.13
CA ILE A 351 -10.30 -1.36 11.58
C ILE A 351 -10.63 -2.84 11.76
N ILE A 352 -11.87 -3.18 12.09
CA ILE A 352 -12.28 -4.57 12.31
C ILE A 352 -12.15 -5.41 11.03
N PRO A 353 -12.81 -5.08 9.90
CA PRO A 353 -12.63 -5.83 8.65
C PRO A 353 -11.21 -5.73 8.09
N PHE A 354 -10.56 -4.58 8.26
CA PHE A 354 -9.16 -4.42 7.87
C PHE A 354 -8.22 -5.32 8.67
N ALA A 355 -8.51 -5.58 9.94
CA ALA A 355 -7.74 -6.53 10.74
C ALA A 355 -7.80 -7.95 10.14
N PHE A 356 -8.98 -8.41 9.70
CA PHE A 356 -9.11 -9.70 9.03
C PHE A 356 -8.44 -9.71 7.65
N MET A 357 -8.56 -8.63 6.89
CA MET A 357 -7.88 -8.49 5.60
C MET A 357 -6.35 -8.56 5.77
N LEU A 358 -5.82 -7.83 6.72
CA LEU A 358 -4.38 -7.73 6.97
C LEU A 358 -3.83 -8.99 7.64
N ALA A 359 -4.59 -9.66 8.49
CA ALA A 359 -4.23 -10.98 9.01
C ALA A 359 -4.12 -12.04 7.90
N GLN A 360 -4.79 -11.81 6.75
CA GLN A 360 -4.72 -12.66 5.56
C GLN A 360 -3.86 -12.05 4.44
N ALA A 361 -3.02 -11.07 4.73
CA ALA A 361 -2.19 -10.43 3.71
C ALA A 361 -1.25 -11.41 3.01
N ALA A 362 -0.74 -12.42 3.70
CA ALA A 362 0.07 -13.47 3.10
C ALA A 362 -0.73 -14.33 2.10
N SER A 363 -2.04 -14.56 2.31
CA SER A 363 -2.89 -15.32 1.39
C SER A 363 -2.91 -14.72 -0.01
N THR A 364 -3.15 -13.40 -0.09
CA THR A 364 -3.15 -12.69 -1.37
C THR A 364 -1.78 -12.72 -2.03
N ARG A 365 -0.69 -12.63 -1.26
CA ARG A 365 0.69 -12.72 -1.77
C ARG A 365 1.03 -14.12 -2.29
N VAL A 366 0.55 -15.16 -1.61
CA VAL A 366 0.64 -16.56 -2.10
C VAL A 366 -0.07 -16.71 -3.43
N LEU A 367 -1.31 -16.20 -3.58
CA LEU A 367 -2.04 -16.24 -4.86
C LEU A 367 -1.31 -15.49 -5.99
N PHE A 368 -0.66 -14.36 -5.69
CA PHE A 368 0.20 -13.68 -6.66
C PHE A 368 1.41 -14.54 -7.03
N GLY A 369 2.05 -15.15 -6.06
CA GLY A 369 3.18 -16.06 -6.29
C GLY A 369 2.82 -17.28 -7.13
N LEU A 370 1.62 -17.83 -6.97
CA LEU A 370 1.07 -18.95 -7.75
C LEU A 370 0.48 -18.53 -9.12
N GLY A 371 0.54 -17.27 -9.51
CA GLY A 371 -0.04 -16.78 -10.76
C GLY A 371 -1.58 -16.86 -10.86
N THR A 372 -2.28 -17.13 -9.74
CA THR A 372 -3.74 -17.35 -9.70
C THR A 372 -4.53 -16.15 -9.15
N HIS A 373 -3.99 -14.94 -9.33
CA HIS A 373 -4.54 -13.70 -8.78
C HIS A 373 -5.77 -13.15 -9.55
N GLN A 374 -6.08 -13.67 -10.74
CA GLN A 374 -7.20 -13.18 -11.57
C GLN A 374 -8.56 -13.24 -10.85
N THR A 375 -8.83 -14.35 -10.14
CA THR A 375 -10.06 -14.49 -9.36
C THR A 375 -10.18 -13.43 -8.27
N MET A 376 -9.06 -13.10 -7.60
CA MET A 376 -9.04 -12.04 -6.59
C MET A 376 -9.28 -10.66 -7.21
N ALA A 377 -8.76 -10.42 -8.42
CA ALA A 377 -9.04 -9.17 -9.13
C ALA A 377 -10.56 -9.02 -9.40
N ALA A 378 -11.21 -10.07 -9.89
CA ALA A 378 -12.66 -10.07 -10.14
C ALA A 378 -13.47 -9.83 -8.84
N VAL A 379 -13.10 -10.51 -7.75
CA VAL A 379 -13.75 -10.33 -6.43
C VAL A 379 -13.55 -8.90 -5.92
N THR A 380 -12.38 -8.31 -6.11
CA THR A 380 -12.11 -6.93 -5.69
C THR A 380 -12.97 -5.92 -6.49
N VAL A 381 -13.25 -6.18 -7.77
CA VAL A 381 -14.20 -5.36 -8.56
C VAL A 381 -15.62 -5.46 -7.97
N ILE A 382 -16.11 -6.68 -7.73
CA ILE A 382 -17.43 -6.91 -7.13
C ILE A 382 -17.53 -6.23 -5.76
N GLU A 383 -16.50 -6.35 -4.95
CA GLU A 383 -16.39 -5.69 -3.64
C GLU A 383 -16.44 -4.17 -3.76
N GLY A 384 -15.72 -3.58 -4.73
CA GLY A 384 -15.76 -2.13 -4.97
C GLY A 384 -17.13 -1.63 -5.44
N ILE A 385 -17.83 -2.39 -6.31
CA ILE A 385 -19.20 -2.07 -6.73
C ILE A 385 -20.16 -2.20 -5.54
N ALA A 386 -20.05 -3.26 -4.75
CA ALA A 386 -20.87 -3.44 -3.57
C ALA A 386 -20.63 -2.34 -2.52
N ASN A 387 -19.35 -1.92 -2.33
CA ASN A 387 -19.01 -0.76 -1.50
C ASN A 387 -19.76 0.48 -1.99
N LEU A 388 -19.62 0.86 -3.26
CA LEU A 388 -20.29 2.04 -3.81
C LEU A 388 -21.80 2.01 -3.60
N ILE A 389 -22.46 0.88 -3.90
CA ILE A 389 -23.92 0.73 -3.73
C ILE A 389 -24.31 0.87 -2.26
N LEU A 390 -23.60 0.19 -1.36
CA LEU A 390 -23.88 0.23 0.08
C LEU A 390 -23.59 1.60 0.68
N SER A 391 -22.51 2.27 0.29
CA SER A 391 -22.19 3.63 0.73
C SER A 391 -23.30 4.59 0.32
N ILE A 392 -23.76 4.57 -0.94
CA ILE A 392 -24.88 5.41 -1.39
C ILE A 392 -26.18 5.11 -0.62
N ALA A 393 -26.45 3.85 -0.30
CA ALA A 393 -27.65 3.45 0.43
C ALA A 393 -27.58 3.77 1.94
N LEU A 394 -26.40 3.66 2.56
CA LEU A 394 -26.25 3.79 4.01
C LEU A 394 -25.88 5.21 4.47
N VAL A 395 -25.31 6.04 3.60
CA VAL A 395 -24.98 7.44 3.96
C VAL A 395 -26.21 8.27 4.36
N PRO A 396 -27.38 8.20 3.69
CA PRO A 396 -28.53 8.97 4.12
C PRO A 396 -28.99 8.68 5.56
N PRO A 397 -29.14 7.41 6.02
CA PRO A 397 -29.58 7.12 7.38
C PRO A 397 -28.46 7.17 8.45
N LEU A 398 -27.21 6.89 8.10
CA LEU A 398 -26.13 6.69 9.07
C LEU A 398 -24.96 7.67 8.93
N GLY A 399 -25.02 8.59 7.96
CA GLY A 399 -23.97 9.58 7.71
C GLY A 399 -22.63 8.93 7.36
N ILE A 400 -21.54 9.49 7.89
CA ILE A 400 -20.17 9.01 7.64
C ILE A 400 -19.92 7.58 8.12
N VAL A 401 -20.68 7.11 9.12
CA VAL A 401 -20.59 5.71 9.59
C VAL A 401 -21.20 4.77 8.56
N GLY A 402 -22.26 5.23 7.88
CA GLY A 402 -22.87 4.50 6.77
C GLY A 402 -21.91 4.23 5.63
N ASP A 403 -21.10 5.20 5.28
CA ASP A 403 -20.04 5.06 4.27
C ASP A 403 -18.96 4.05 4.72
N ALA A 404 -18.49 4.17 5.97
CA ALA A 404 -17.57 3.19 6.55
C ALA A 404 -18.12 1.75 6.54
N LEU A 405 -19.43 1.57 6.79
CA LEU A 405 -20.11 0.27 6.70
C LEU A 405 -20.20 -0.22 5.26
N GLY A 406 -20.38 0.69 4.29
CA GLY A 406 -20.32 0.38 2.87
C GLY A 406 -19.04 -0.33 2.47
N THR A 407 -17.90 0.13 3.00
CA THR A 407 -16.59 -0.53 2.84
C THR A 407 -16.47 -1.79 3.70
N ALA A 408 -16.89 -1.74 4.96
CA ALA A 408 -16.66 -2.79 5.94
C ALA A 408 -17.40 -4.11 5.63
N ILE A 409 -18.65 -4.02 5.14
CA ILE A 409 -19.50 -5.21 4.90
C ILE A 409 -18.94 -6.08 3.76
N PRO A 410 -18.71 -5.58 2.53
CA PRO A 410 -18.16 -6.39 1.45
C PRO A 410 -16.77 -6.93 1.77
N LEU A 411 -15.92 -6.11 2.40
CA LEU A 411 -14.58 -6.50 2.83
C LEU A 411 -14.63 -7.67 3.84
N SER A 412 -15.54 -7.60 4.81
CA SER A 412 -15.74 -8.68 5.79
C SER A 412 -16.14 -9.99 5.10
N PHE A 413 -17.08 -9.93 4.16
CA PHE A 413 -17.51 -11.11 3.41
C PHE A 413 -16.33 -11.71 2.62
N THR A 414 -15.57 -10.89 1.91
CA THR A 414 -14.40 -11.35 1.16
C THR A 414 -13.38 -12.03 2.07
N CYS A 415 -13.07 -11.44 3.22
CA CYS A 415 -12.01 -11.94 4.09
C CYS A 415 -12.45 -13.13 4.96
N LEU A 416 -13.69 -13.15 5.44
CA LEU A 416 -14.16 -14.20 6.35
C LEU A 416 -14.74 -15.42 5.61
N VAL A 417 -15.31 -15.21 4.43
CA VAL A 417 -16.02 -16.26 3.69
C VAL A 417 -15.27 -16.65 2.42
N PHE A 418 -15.08 -15.70 1.50
CA PHE A 418 -14.58 -16.02 0.16
C PHE A 418 -13.13 -16.47 0.17
N LEU A 419 -12.21 -15.68 0.71
CA LEU A 419 -10.77 -15.94 0.63
C LEU A 419 -10.35 -17.26 1.30
N PRO A 420 -10.81 -17.62 2.52
CA PRO A 420 -10.47 -18.91 3.13
C PRO A 420 -10.99 -20.11 2.32
N GLN A 421 -12.21 -19.99 1.73
CA GLN A 421 -12.77 -21.05 0.91
C GLN A 421 -12.03 -21.18 -0.43
N HIS A 422 -11.64 -20.06 -1.04
CA HIS A 422 -10.84 -20.05 -2.25
C HIS A 422 -9.47 -20.69 -2.03
N MET A 423 -8.80 -20.36 -0.92
CA MET A 423 -7.53 -20.97 -0.54
C MET A 423 -7.66 -22.47 -0.27
N LYS A 424 -8.75 -22.92 0.39
CA LYS A 424 -9.05 -24.35 0.55
C LYS A 424 -9.11 -25.06 -0.79
N LYS A 425 -9.79 -24.50 -1.79
CA LYS A 425 -9.91 -25.09 -3.14
C LYS A 425 -8.56 -25.11 -3.89
N ARG A 426 -7.68 -24.12 -3.68
CA ARG A 426 -6.43 -23.97 -4.43
C ARG A 426 -5.27 -24.77 -3.86
N ILE A 427 -5.09 -24.75 -2.54
CA ILE A 427 -3.94 -25.37 -1.87
C ILE A 427 -4.32 -26.53 -0.93
N GLY A 428 -5.63 -26.83 -0.81
CA GLY A 428 -6.11 -27.99 -0.05
C GLY A 428 -6.07 -27.85 1.47
N VAL A 429 -5.86 -26.64 2.02
CA VAL A 429 -5.86 -26.41 3.48
C VAL A 429 -7.30 -26.18 3.97
N PRO A 430 -7.84 -27.03 4.86
CA PRO A 430 -9.19 -26.82 5.42
C PRO A 430 -9.28 -25.49 6.19
N VAL A 431 -10.40 -24.78 6.04
CA VAL A 431 -10.62 -23.48 6.72
C VAL A 431 -10.46 -23.59 8.24
N ARG A 432 -10.97 -24.68 8.85
CA ARG A 432 -10.84 -24.91 10.30
C ARG A 432 -9.37 -25.04 10.73
N THR A 433 -8.57 -25.78 9.97
CA THR A 433 -7.13 -25.92 10.21
C THR A 433 -6.43 -24.58 10.09
N PHE A 434 -6.73 -23.83 9.03
CA PHE A 434 -6.20 -22.49 8.84
C PHE A 434 -6.51 -21.57 10.02
N LEU A 435 -7.78 -21.44 10.42
CA LEU A 435 -8.18 -20.57 11.52
C LEU A 435 -7.51 -20.98 12.83
N ARG A 436 -7.46 -22.28 13.12
CA ARG A 436 -6.82 -22.80 14.33
C ARG A 436 -5.32 -22.53 14.34
N GLU A 437 -4.63 -22.81 13.25
CA GLU A 437 -3.17 -22.72 13.22
C GLU A 437 -2.65 -21.30 13.00
N ALA A 438 -3.36 -20.48 12.21
CA ALA A 438 -2.93 -19.12 11.96
C ALA A 438 -3.37 -18.13 13.04
N TYR A 439 -4.56 -18.30 13.65
CA TYR A 439 -5.15 -17.24 14.47
C TYR A 439 -5.26 -17.56 15.97
N THR A 440 -5.35 -18.82 16.38
CA THR A 440 -5.57 -19.16 17.79
C THR A 440 -4.50 -18.55 18.71
N LEU A 441 -3.23 -18.74 18.38
CA LEU A 441 -2.14 -18.24 19.23
C LEU A 441 -2.03 -16.69 19.20
N PRO A 442 -2.11 -16.00 18.04
CA PRO A 442 -2.18 -14.53 18.02
C PRO A 442 -3.34 -13.95 18.85
N ILE A 443 -4.53 -14.55 18.76
CA ILE A 443 -5.70 -14.11 19.54
C ILE A 443 -5.44 -14.32 21.04
N LEU A 444 -5.00 -15.51 21.46
CA LEU A 444 -4.73 -15.81 22.87
C LEU A 444 -3.70 -14.87 23.49
N LEU A 445 -2.65 -14.51 22.72
CA LEU A 445 -1.66 -13.54 23.21
C LEU A 445 -2.17 -12.10 23.20
N THR A 446 -3.16 -11.78 22.37
CA THR A 446 -3.77 -10.43 22.36
C THR A 446 -4.75 -10.23 23.51
N LEU A 447 -5.38 -11.28 24.07
CA LEU A 447 -6.34 -11.13 25.18
C LEU A 447 -5.75 -10.48 26.43
N PRO A 448 -4.57 -10.86 26.95
CA PRO A 448 -3.93 -10.16 28.06
C PRO A 448 -3.65 -8.69 27.76
N LEU A 449 -3.23 -8.38 26.50
CA LEU A 449 -3.03 -7.00 26.07
C LEU A 449 -4.35 -6.21 26.11
N VAL A 450 -5.45 -6.78 25.61
CA VAL A 450 -6.79 -6.15 25.67
C VAL A 450 -7.19 -5.85 27.11
N ALA A 451 -7.01 -6.82 28.02
CA ALA A 451 -7.31 -6.63 29.44
C ALA A 451 -6.44 -5.52 30.06
N ALA A 452 -5.14 -5.52 29.77
CA ALA A 452 -4.21 -4.50 30.28
C ALA A 452 -4.53 -3.10 29.72
N LEU A 453 -4.82 -2.98 28.42
CA LEU A 453 -5.26 -1.72 27.79
C LEU A 453 -6.58 -1.21 28.36
N TRP A 454 -7.55 -2.11 28.57
CA TRP A 454 -8.83 -1.74 29.16
C TRP A 454 -8.67 -1.22 30.60
N PHE A 455 -7.84 -1.87 31.39
CA PHE A 455 -7.51 -1.42 32.74
C PHE A 455 -6.77 -0.09 32.74
N ALA A 456 -5.70 0.02 31.92
CA ALA A 456 -4.92 1.24 31.79
C ALA A 456 -5.79 2.44 31.37
N ASN A 457 -6.69 2.26 30.40
CA ASN A 457 -7.61 3.30 29.94
C ASN A 457 -8.63 3.76 31.03
N ARG A 458 -8.85 2.99 32.09
CA ARG A 458 -9.68 3.40 33.23
C ARG A 458 -8.90 4.16 34.31
N VAL A 459 -7.62 3.84 34.46
CA VAL A 459 -6.78 4.38 35.53
C VAL A 459 -5.99 5.60 35.05
N PHE A 460 -5.56 5.58 33.80
CA PHE A 460 -4.67 6.57 33.21
C PHE A 460 -5.36 7.30 32.04
N TYR A 461 -5.22 8.63 32.03
CA TYR A 461 -5.76 9.48 30.96
C TYR A 461 -4.62 10.26 30.30
N PRO A 462 -4.04 9.78 29.19
CA PRO A 462 -2.91 10.42 28.56
C PRO A 462 -3.29 11.80 28.01
N ARG A 463 -2.52 12.83 28.38
CA ARG A 463 -2.78 14.22 27.98
C ARG A 463 -2.00 14.66 26.76
N ASN A 464 -0.89 13.99 26.48
CA ASN A 464 -0.01 14.31 25.38
C ASN A 464 0.55 13.05 24.70
N LEU A 465 1.20 13.24 23.54
CA LEU A 465 1.74 12.15 22.72
C LEU A 465 2.77 11.30 23.48
N ILE A 466 3.59 11.91 24.34
CA ILE A 466 4.64 11.20 25.10
C ILE A 466 3.98 10.23 26.08
N GLN A 467 2.99 10.69 26.85
CA GLN A 467 2.26 9.86 27.79
C GLN A 467 1.52 8.71 27.09
N LEU A 468 0.84 9.00 25.98
CA LEU A 468 0.17 7.98 25.17
C LEU A 468 1.15 6.93 24.63
N THR A 469 2.31 7.39 24.14
CA THR A 469 3.35 6.48 23.63
C THR A 469 3.92 5.62 24.74
N LEU A 470 4.24 6.19 25.90
CA LEU A 470 4.74 5.46 27.06
C LEU A 470 3.72 4.43 27.55
N GLU A 471 2.46 4.84 27.71
CA GLU A 471 1.36 3.92 28.08
C GLU A 471 1.26 2.76 27.09
N THR A 472 1.21 3.07 25.79
CA THR A 472 1.13 2.05 24.73
C THR A 472 2.32 1.11 24.78
N LEU A 473 3.55 1.61 24.95
CA LEU A 473 4.76 0.79 25.05
C LEU A 473 4.78 -0.10 26.28
N VAL A 474 4.46 0.47 27.47
CA VAL A 474 4.42 -0.28 28.72
C VAL A 474 3.36 -1.38 28.65
N VAL A 475 2.16 -1.06 28.20
CA VAL A 475 1.10 -2.06 28.11
C VAL A 475 1.38 -3.09 27.02
N SER A 476 1.95 -2.67 25.88
CA SER A 476 2.34 -3.59 24.80
C SER A 476 3.51 -4.51 25.16
N SER A 477 4.28 -4.18 26.21
CA SER A 477 5.31 -5.09 26.74
C SER A 477 4.75 -6.43 27.23
N VAL A 478 3.50 -6.45 27.71
CA VAL A 478 2.77 -7.68 28.07
C VAL A 478 2.66 -8.60 26.86
N TYR A 479 2.31 -8.03 25.70
CA TYR A 479 2.25 -8.78 24.46
C TYR A 479 3.65 -9.24 24.00
N GLY A 480 4.66 -8.36 24.13
CA GLY A 480 6.05 -8.67 23.83
C GLY A 480 6.60 -9.86 24.63
N VAL A 481 6.28 -9.93 25.92
CA VAL A 481 6.63 -11.09 26.78
C VAL A 481 5.95 -12.37 26.27
N GLY A 482 4.67 -12.29 25.91
CA GLY A 482 3.94 -13.40 25.31
C GLY A 482 4.55 -13.88 24.00
N LEU A 483 4.99 -12.96 23.13
CA LEU A 483 5.69 -13.29 21.89
C LEU A 483 7.04 -13.96 22.15
N LEU A 484 7.83 -13.46 23.11
CA LEU A 484 9.10 -14.06 23.48
C LEU A 484 8.93 -15.48 24.04
N TRP A 485 7.88 -15.69 24.85
CA TRP A 485 7.53 -17.03 25.33
C TRP A 485 7.15 -17.96 24.17
N ALA A 486 6.31 -17.50 23.26
CA ALA A 486 5.89 -18.27 22.09
C ALA A 486 7.06 -18.58 21.15
N TYR A 487 8.02 -17.68 21.01
CA TYR A 487 9.25 -17.88 20.27
C TYR A 487 10.14 -18.94 20.92
N ARG A 488 10.41 -18.83 22.24
CA ARG A 488 11.25 -19.77 22.99
C ARG A 488 10.65 -21.19 23.02
N THR A 489 9.33 -21.31 23.04
CA THR A 489 8.65 -22.63 23.03
C THR A 489 8.46 -23.19 21.62
N ASN A 490 9.07 -22.58 20.61
CA ASN A 490 8.99 -22.94 19.18
C ASN A 490 7.53 -23.04 18.64
N ARG A 491 6.59 -22.39 19.30
CA ARG A 491 5.16 -22.37 18.91
C ARG A 491 4.81 -21.24 17.93
N ALA A 492 5.65 -20.20 17.86
CA ALA A 492 5.31 -19.00 17.11
C ALA A 492 5.76 -19.02 15.65
N PHE A 493 6.98 -19.46 15.38
CA PHE A 493 7.63 -19.18 14.12
C PHE A 493 8.36 -20.40 13.56
N HIS A 494 7.76 -21.13 12.65
CA HIS A 494 8.48 -21.98 11.72
C HIS A 494 9.10 -21.18 10.56
N VAL A 495 9.32 -19.87 10.74
CA VAL A 495 9.82 -18.97 9.68
C VAL A 495 11.25 -19.33 9.27
N ALA A 496 12.09 -19.79 10.18
CA ALA A 496 13.45 -20.23 9.85
C ALA A 496 13.46 -21.46 8.92
N GLU A 497 12.53 -22.41 9.13
CA GLU A 497 12.35 -23.58 8.26
C GLU A 497 11.76 -23.17 6.90
N ILE A 498 10.83 -22.20 6.89
CA ILE A 498 10.17 -21.70 5.69
C ILE A 498 11.13 -20.86 4.85
N ALA A 499 11.99 -20.06 5.48
CA ALA A 499 12.98 -19.23 4.80
C ALA A 499 14.19 -20.02 4.24
N GLY A 500 14.27 -21.34 4.51
CA GLY A 500 15.43 -22.14 4.13
C GLY A 500 16.71 -21.76 4.89
N LEU A 501 16.55 -21.07 6.03
CA LEU A 501 17.66 -20.68 6.93
C LEU A 501 17.98 -21.76 7.97
N SER A 502 17.18 -22.82 8.06
CA SER A 502 17.55 -24.04 8.76
C SER A 502 18.73 -24.67 8.03
N ARG A 503 19.79 -24.99 8.77
CA ARG A 503 20.95 -25.71 8.24
C ARG A 503 20.45 -26.90 7.42
N PRO A 504 21.01 -27.16 6.23
CA PRO A 504 20.71 -28.39 5.52
C PRO A 504 20.91 -29.55 6.51
N ALA A 505 19.93 -30.45 6.59
CA ALA A 505 20.09 -31.68 7.32
C ALA A 505 21.44 -32.26 6.90
N ARG A 506 22.25 -32.68 7.88
CA ARG A 506 23.50 -33.40 7.55
C ARG A 506 23.18 -34.39 6.46
N PRO A 507 23.97 -34.47 5.36
CA PRO A 507 23.77 -35.52 4.38
C PRO A 507 23.69 -36.84 5.17
N GLU A 508 22.63 -37.59 4.99
CA GLU A 508 22.59 -38.97 5.48
C GLU A 508 23.85 -39.64 4.95
N GLU A 509 24.64 -40.19 5.85
CA GLU A 509 25.81 -40.99 5.47
C GLU A 509 25.33 -42.00 4.42
N PRO A 510 26.02 -42.11 3.27
CA PRO A 510 25.64 -43.11 2.27
C PRO A 510 25.59 -44.47 2.94
N PRO A 511 24.59 -45.28 2.65
CA PRO A 511 24.48 -46.60 3.24
C PRO A 511 25.80 -47.32 3.02
N GLN A 512 26.40 -47.82 4.12
CA GLN A 512 27.65 -48.59 4.08
C GLN A 512 27.53 -49.63 3.00
N ALA A 513 28.44 -49.60 2.02
CA ALA A 513 28.52 -50.57 0.97
C ALA A 513 28.64 -51.96 1.60
N VAL A 514 27.61 -52.77 1.38
CA VAL A 514 27.66 -54.21 1.67
C VAL A 514 28.79 -54.75 0.82
N VAL A 515 29.84 -55.20 1.47
CA VAL A 515 30.97 -55.89 0.86
C VAL A 515 30.42 -57.11 0.09
N ALA A 516 30.46 -57.01 -1.23
CA ALA A 516 30.17 -58.17 -2.10
C ALA A 516 31.28 -59.20 -1.90
N VAL A 517 30.93 -60.30 -1.31
CA VAL A 517 31.78 -61.51 -1.25
C VAL A 517 31.93 -62.00 -2.69
N GLU A 518 33.13 -61.91 -3.22
CA GLU A 518 33.55 -62.55 -4.47
C GLU A 518 33.44 -64.02 -4.35
N TYR A 519 32.50 -64.64 -5.10
CA TYR A 519 32.50 -66.07 -5.37
C TYR A 519 33.42 -66.30 -6.58
N GLN A 520 34.64 -66.78 -6.31
CA GLN A 520 35.43 -67.53 -7.31
C GLN A 520 34.79 -68.89 -7.47
N GLY A 521 34.47 -69.30 -8.67
CA GLY A 521 33.97 -70.58 -9.06
C GLY A 521 34.27 -70.86 -10.52
N GLU A 522 35.28 -71.67 -10.73
CA GLU A 522 35.76 -72.40 -11.90
C GLU A 522 34.68 -72.81 -12.93
N GLN A 523 34.90 -72.61 -14.15
CA GLN A 523 35.19 -73.39 -15.36
C GLN A 523 34.97 -72.54 -16.63
#